data_926835a05ac6da31007ef4cc07b954e7
#
_entry.id   926835a05ac6da31007ef4cc07b954e7
#
_cell.length_a   1.000
_cell.length_b   1.000
_cell.length_c   1.000
_cell.angle_alpha   90.00
_cell.angle_beta   90.00
_cell.angle_gamma   90.00
#
_symmetry.space_group_name_H-M   'P 1'
#
loop_
_entity.id
_entity.type
_entity.pdbx_description
1 polymer ?
#
loop_
_entity_poly.entity_id
_entity_poly.type
_entity_poly.pdbx_seq_one_letter_code
_entity_poly.pdbx_strand_id
1 'polypeptide(L)'
;MTRMRVELPVVIALGSNLPGDHGDREQLLRLAVQAIDALSGVRVTAASGIVETPALKLDGVDENAPSYLNAVVLARAALSPEMLLGALHGIEAALGRVRQEVWGDRTIDLDLIDFGGLRRATEEITLPHPRAWQRAFVLAPWRQVQPDAVLPKADGTGSARVADLLLAAQGRAPEERVTPFPAEPLFTASGTGGVSADPATVS
;
A
#
# COMPACT_ATOMS: atom_id res chain seq x y z
N MET A 1 -20.62 -0.98 28.27
CA MET A 1 -20.79 -1.73 27.00
C MET A 1 -19.77 -1.20 25.99
N THR A 2 -18.65 -1.90 25.83
CA THR A 2 -17.65 -1.54 24.81
C THR A 2 -18.22 -1.88 23.43
N ARG A 3 -18.55 -0.86 22.64
CA ARG A 3 -18.93 -1.08 21.23
C ARG A 3 -17.74 -1.75 20.55
N MET A 4 -17.88 -3.01 20.17
CA MET A 4 -16.94 -3.65 19.24
C MET A 4 -16.89 -2.78 17.97
N ARG A 5 -15.75 -2.13 17.75
CA ARG A 5 -15.52 -1.42 16.47
C ARG A 5 -15.34 -2.48 15.39
N VAL A 6 -16.15 -2.41 14.35
CA VAL A 6 -16.03 -3.30 13.19
C VAL A 6 -14.74 -2.94 12.46
N GLU A 7 -13.82 -3.88 12.35
CA GLU A 7 -12.63 -3.73 11.52
C GLU A 7 -12.97 -3.99 10.06
N LEU A 8 -12.63 -3.06 9.19
CA LEU A 8 -12.78 -3.21 7.74
C LEU A 8 -11.43 -3.52 7.08
N PRO A 9 -11.41 -4.33 6.01
CA PRO A 9 -10.20 -4.53 5.23
C PRO A 9 -9.80 -3.25 4.53
N VAL A 10 -8.51 -2.95 4.49
CA VAL A 10 -7.97 -1.77 3.81
C VAL A 10 -6.76 -2.14 2.97
N VAL A 11 -6.58 -1.39 1.89
CA VAL A 11 -5.44 -1.53 0.98
C VAL A 11 -4.70 -0.20 0.95
N ILE A 12 -3.41 -0.25 1.26
CA ILE A 12 -2.52 0.90 1.30
C ILE A 12 -1.39 0.67 0.31
N ALA A 13 -1.17 1.61 -0.60
CA ALA A 13 0.00 1.60 -1.47
C ALA A 13 1.12 2.44 -0.85
N LEU A 14 2.34 1.99 -1.02
CA LEU A 14 3.55 2.64 -0.56
C LEU A 14 4.45 2.90 -1.76
N GLY A 15 5.09 4.07 -1.81
CA GLY A 15 6.05 4.44 -2.85
C GLY A 15 7.20 5.28 -2.28
N SER A 16 8.42 5.05 -2.77
CA SER A 16 9.60 5.84 -2.42
C SER A 16 10.55 5.90 -3.62
N ASN A 17 11.06 7.09 -3.97
CA ASN A 17 12.08 7.25 -5.02
C ASN A 17 13.33 8.00 -4.57
N LEU A 18 13.29 8.65 -3.41
CA LEU A 18 14.47 9.30 -2.82
C LEU A 18 14.83 8.67 -1.47
N PRO A 19 16.14 8.57 -1.14
CA PRO A 19 16.56 8.32 0.22
C PRO A 19 16.15 9.50 1.11
N GLY A 20 16.03 9.25 2.41
CA GLY A 20 15.75 10.26 3.42
C GLY A 20 16.71 10.15 4.60
N ASP A 21 16.50 10.98 5.60
CA ASP A 21 17.30 10.97 6.84
C ASP A 21 17.20 9.64 7.60
N HIS A 22 16.15 8.85 7.32
CA HIS A 22 15.88 7.56 7.95
C HIS A 22 16.41 6.35 7.16
N GLY A 23 17.08 6.56 6.02
CA GLY A 23 17.69 5.51 5.23
C GLY A 23 17.41 5.58 3.73
N ASP A 24 17.69 4.46 3.04
CA ASP A 24 17.41 4.32 1.63
C ASP A 24 15.92 4.05 1.36
N ARG A 25 15.55 3.95 0.08
CA ARG A 25 14.16 3.73 -0.37
C ARG A 25 13.53 2.47 0.21
N GLU A 26 14.29 1.35 0.28
CA GLU A 26 13.81 0.09 0.84
C GLU A 26 13.56 0.22 2.34
N GLN A 27 14.48 0.82 3.06
CA GLN A 27 14.37 1.03 4.49
C GLN A 27 13.18 1.92 4.84
N LEU A 28 12.92 2.96 4.05
CA LEU A 28 11.74 3.81 4.22
C LEU A 28 10.43 3.03 4.06
N LEU A 29 10.33 2.12 3.08
CA LEU A 29 9.16 1.23 2.95
C LEU A 29 9.00 0.32 4.17
N ARG A 30 10.09 -0.25 4.70
CA ARG A 30 10.07 -1.08 5.92
C ARG A 30 9.59 -0.31 7.13
N LEU A 31 10.12 0.88 7.34
CA LEU A 31 9.73 1.75 8.44
C LEU A 31 8.26 2.17 8.34
N ALA A 32 7.78 2.45 7.11
CA ALA A 32 6.38 2.77 6.88
C ALA A 32 5.45 1.61 7.22
N VAL A 33 5.79 0.36 6.82
CA VAL A 33 4.99 -0.83 7.18
C VAL A 33 4.96 -1.03 8.69
N GLN A 34 6.09 -0.90 9.37
CA GLN A 34 6.17 -1.00 10.84
C GLN A 34 5.32 0.09 11.53
N ALA A 35 5.40 1.33 11.04
CA ALA A 35 4.60 2.43 11.58
C ALA A 35 3.10 2.23 11.36
N ILE A 36 2.69 1.70 10.19
CA ILE A 36 1.28 1.35 9.92
C ILE A 36 0.79 0.27 10.89
N ASP A 37 1.58 -0.78 11.12
CA ASP A 37 1.20 -1.87 12.05
C ASP A 37 1.17 -1.42 13.51
N ALA A 38 1.94 -0.40 13.87
CA ALA A 38 1.94 0.21 15.20
C ALA A 38 0.77 1.17 15.44
N LEU A 39 -0.02 1.53 14.43
CA LEU A 39 -1.18 2.41 14.60
C LEU A 39 -2.26 1.75 15.45
N SER A 40 -2.72 2.44 16.50
CA SER A 40 -3.83 1.96 17.30
C SER A 40 -5.11 1.80 16.45
N GLY A 41 -5.68 0.60 16.46
CA GLY A 41 -6.87 0.27 15.67
C GLY A 41 -6.57 -0.08 14.20
N VAL A 42 -5.31 -0.33 13.87
CA VAL A 42 -4.88 -0.91 12.60
C VAL A 42 -4.07 -2.16 12.87
N ARG A 43 -4.18 -3.15 12.01
CA ARG A 43 -3.40 -4.37 12.06
C ARG A 43 -3.05 -4.80 10.64
N VAL A 44 -1.77 -4.81 10.31
CA VAL A 44 -1.27 -5.32 9.04
C VAL A 44 -1.53 -6.82 8.96
N THR A 45 -2.01 -7.29 7.82
CA THR A 45 -2.30 -8.71 7.57
C THR A 45 -1.39 -9.33 6.53
N ALA A 46 -0.93 -8.53 5.57
CA ALA A 46 0.04 -8.94 4.56
C ALA A 46 0.74 -7.70 3.97
N ALA A 47 1.94 -7.90 3.45
CA ALA A 47 2.60 -6.95 2.57
C ALA A 47 3.14 -7.68 1.34
N SER A 48 3.13 -7.01 0.18
CA SER A 48 3.69 -7.53 -1.05
C SER A 48 5.23 -7.53 -1.01
N GLY A 49 5.84 -8.22 -1.96
CA GLY A 49 7.21 -7.91 -2.36
C GLY A 49 7.30 -6.49 -2.92
N ILE A 50 8.51 -5.96 -2.92
CA ILE A 50 8.79 -4.65 -3.53
C ILE A 50 8.86 -4.81 -5.04
N VAL A 51 8.31 -3.84 -5.76
CA VAL A 51 8.47 -3.69 -7.21
C VAL A 51 9.15 -2.37 -7.52
N GLU A 52 9.94 -2.35 -8.58
CA GLU A 52 10.60 -1.15 -9.07
C GLU A 52 9.94 -0.68 -10.36
N THR A 53 9.77 0.64 -10.49
CA THR A 53 9.21 1.29 -11.67
C THR A 53 10.03 2.53 -12.02
N PRO A 54 10.14 2.88 -13.32
CA PRO A 54 10.75 4.13 -13.72
C PRO A 54 9.95 5.32 -13.18
N ALA A 55 10.61 6.47 -13.05
CA ALA A 55 9.94 7.71 -12.66
C ALA A 55 9.04 8.20 -13.78
N LEU A 56 7.78 8.51 -13.45
CA LEU A 56 6.81 9.11 -14.36
C LEU A 56 6.73 10.61 -14.13
N LYS A 57 6.93 11.39 -15.18
CA LYS A 57 6.71 12.84 -15.22
C LYS A 57 5.59 13.17 -16.22
N LEU A 58 5.23 14.44 -16.31
CA LEU A 58 4.16 14.91 -17.20
C LEU A 58 4.42 14.56 -18.69
N ASP A 59 5.68 14.47 -19.09
CA ASP A 59 6.11 14.19 -20.46
C ASP A 59 6.45 12.71 -20.72
N GLY A 60 6.14 11.80 -19.76
CA GLY A 60 6.41 10.38 -19.87
C GLY A 60 7.44 9.86 -18.85
N VAL A 61 8.09 8.74 -19.19
CA VAL A 61 9.14 8.14 -18.34
C VAL A 61 10.41 8.99 -18.39
N ASP A 62 10.93 9.35 -17.22
CA ASP A 62 12.22 10.01 -17.07
C ASP A 62 13.28 8.99 -16.63
N GLU A 63 14.08 8.52 -17.58
CA GLU A 63 15.14 7.54 -17.30
C GLU A 63 16.30 8.12 -16.49
N ASN A 64 16.40 9.45 -16.35
CA ASN A 64 17.43 10.12 -15.55
C ASN A 64 16.99 10.37 -14.11
N ALA A 65 15.69 10.25 -13.82
CA ALA A 65 15.20 10.39 -12.47
C ALA A 65 15.31 9.06 -11.70
N PRO A 66 15.48 9.09 -10.37
CA PRO A 66 15.51 7.89 -9.56
C PRO A 66 14.22 7.09 -9.72
N SER A 67 14.35 5.78 -9.95
CA SER A 67 13.21 4.86 -10.02
C SER A 67 12.44 4.82 -8.69
N TYR A 68 11.17 4.46 -8.76
CA TYR A 68 10.34 4.24 -7.57
C TYR A 68 10.41 2.79 -7.11
N LEU A 69 10.52 2.59 -5.79
CA LEU A 69 10.20 1.33 -5.15
C LEU A 69 8.76 1.42 -4.64
N ASN A 70 7.93 0.44 -4.99
CA ASN A 70 6.52 0.41 -4.64
C ASN A 70 6.15 -0.91 -3.98
N ALA A 71 5.18 -0.86 -3.06
CA ALA A 71 4.61 -2.04 -2.42
C ALA A 71 3.14 -1.79 -2.06
N VAL A 72 2.42 -2.86 -1.71
CA VAL A 72 1.07 -2.78 -1.17
C VAL A 72 1.00 -3.51 0.17
N VAL A 73 0.31 -2.90 1.11
CA VAL A 73 -0.03 -3.45 2.41
C VAL A 73 -1.53 -3.73 2.47
N LEU A 74 -1.89 -4.92 2.93
CA LEU A 74 -3.24 -5.26 3.35
C LEU A 74 -3.30 -5.13 4.87
N ALA A 75 -4.33 -4.46 5.38
CA ALA A 75 -4.55 -4.32 6.80
C ALA A 75 -6.05 -4.40 7.15
N ARG A 76 -6.34 -4.47 8.43
CA ARG A 76 -7.68 -4.27 8.98
C ARG A 76 -7.66 -3.02 9.84
N ALA A 77 -8.67 -2.16 9.66
CA ALA A 77 -8.74 -0.90 10.40
C ALA A 77 -10.10 -0.74 11.10
N ALA A 78 -10.05 -0.36 12.37
CA ALA A 78 -11.18 0.07 13.18
C ALA A 78 -11.34 1.61 13.20
N LEU A 79 -10.47 2.32 12.47
CA LEU A 79 -10.51 3.77 12.28
C LEU A 79 -11.52 4.14 11.18
N SER A 80 -11.94 5.41 11.10
CA SER A 80 -12.60 5.90 9.90
C SER A 80 -11.59 6.10 8.76
N PRO A 81 -12.03 6.14 7.48
CA PRO A 81 -11.12 6.42 6.36
C PRO A 81 -10.32 7.70 6.53
N GLU A 82 -10.95 8.77 7.02
CA GLU A 82 -10.31 10.08 7.23
C GLU A 82 -9.26 10.02 8.35
N MET A 83 -9.58 9.31 9.44
CA MET A 83 -8.62 9.11 10.54
C MET A 83 -7.40 8.30 10.09
N LEU A 84 -7.63 7.24 9.29
CA LEU A 84 -6.54 6.46 8.73
C LEU A 84 -5.69 7.29 7.77
N LEU A 85 -6.33 8.05 6.85
CA LEU A 85 -5.60 8.93 5.93
C LEU A 85 -4.75 9.96 6.68
N GLY A 86 -5.31 10.59 7.72
CA GLY A 86 -4.55 11.51 8.58
C GLY A 86 -3.37 10.86 9.27
N ALA A 87 -3.52 9.61 9.75
CA ALA A 87 -2.43 8.85 10.35
C ALA A 87 -1.34 8.50 9.33
N LEU A 88 -1.71 8.12 8.09
CA LEU A 88 -0.76 7.87 7.00
C LEU A 88 0.04 9.13 6.67
N HIS A 89 -0.60 10.29 6.56
CA HIS A 89 0.10 11.58 6.39
C HIS A 89 1.05 11.90 7.56
N GLY A 90 0.68 11.52 8.78
CA GLY A 90 1.56 11.65 9.95
C GLY A 90 2.82 10.79 9.83
N ILE A 91 2.68 9.55 9.34
CA ILE A 91 3.82 8.65 9.07
C ILE A 91 4.72 9.24 7.98
N GLU A 92 4.15 9.71 6.87
CA GLU A 92 4.91 10.37 5.80
C GLU A 92 5.74 11.55 6.32
N ALA A 93 5.12 12.41 7.12
CA ALA A 93 5.80 13.57 7.72
C ALA A 93 6.92 13.13 8.67
N ALA A 94 6.70 12.11 9.49
CA ALA A 94 7.70 11.55 10.40
C ALA A 94 8.89 10.91 9.66
N LEU A 95 8.67 10.38 8.46
CA LEU A 95 9.69 9.78 7.60
C LEU A 95 10.34 10.79 6.63
N GLY A 96 10.16 12.09 6.87
CA GLY A 96 10.89 13.15 6.17
C GLY A 96 10.23 13.60 4.86
N ARG A 97 8.95 13.31 4.62
CA ARG A 97 8.25 13.86 3.45
C ARG A 97 8.09 15.36 3.59
N VAL A 98 8.72 16.12 2.69
CA VAL A 98 8.50 17.57 2.52
C VAL A 98 7.63 17.77 1.28
N ARG A 99 6.43 18.34 1.46
CA ARG A 99 5.51 18.66 0.34
C ARG A 99 5.99 19.95 -0.34
N GLN A 100 6.84 19.84 -1.35
CA GLN A 100 7.34 21.01 -2.09
C GLN A 100 6.70 21.15 -3.49
N GLU A 101 6.34 20.07 -4.18
CA GLU A 101 5.77 20.12 -5.53
C GLU A 101 4.74 19.02 -5.79
N VAL A 102 3.75 19.32 -6.66
CA VAL A 102 2.85 18.33 -7.25
C VAL A 102 3.65 17.53 -8.28
N TRP A 103 3.77 16.20 -8.15
CA TRP A 103 4.60 15.30 -8.96
C TRP A 103 6.12 15.36 -8.67
N GLY A 104 6.54 15.97 -7.57
CA GLY A 104 7.94 15.98 -7.12
C GLY A 104 8.40 14.61 -6.58
N ASP A 105 9.72 14.45 -6.58
CA ASP A 105 10.40 13.32 -5.93
C ASP A 105 10.04 13.27 -4.43
N ARG A 106 9.86 12.04 -3.89
CA ARG A 106 9.33 11.85 -2.53
C ARG A 106 10.12 10.80 -1.78
N THR A 107 10.47 11.11 -0.53
CA THR A 107 11.05 10.13 0.37
C THR A 107 10.10 8.95 0.60
N ILE A 108 8.82 9.24 0.87
CA ILE A 108 7.77 8.23 1.06
C ILE A 108 6.40 8.80 0.66
N ASP A 109 5.55 7.96 0.07
CA ASP A 109 4.16 8.26 -0.30
C ASP A 109 3.26 7.11 0.16
N LEU A 110 2.18 7.41 0.87
CA LEU A 110 1.25 6.44 1.42
C LEU A 110 -0.17 6.76 0.95
N ASP A 111 -0.66 6.02 -0.04
CA ASP A 111 -1.99 6.20 -0.61
C ASP A 111 -2.98 5.17 -0.04
N LEU A 112 -4.13 5.63 0.49
CA LEU A 112 -5.25 4.76 0.85
C LEU A 112 -6.01 4.39 -0.43
N ILE A 113 -5.88 3.14 -0.86
CA ILE A 113 -6.41 2.64 -2.14
C ILE A 113 -7.87 2.21 -2.04
N ASP A 114 -8.16 1.36 -1.08
CA ASP A 114 -9.52 0.84 -0.81
C ASP A 114 -9.75 0.74 0.70
N PHE A 115 -11.01 0.90 1.09
CA PHE A 115 -11.43 0.79 2.47
C PHE A 115 -12.73 0.01 2.56
N GLY A 116 -12.63 -1.32 2.60
CA GLY A 116 -13.78 -2.21 2.70
C GLY A 116 -14.78 -2.09 1.54
N GLY A 117 -14.33 -1.69 0.37
CA GLY A 117 -15.19 -1.45 -0.79
C GLY A 117 -16.06 -0.19 -0.67
N LEU A 118 -15.79 0.68 0.32
CA LEU A 118 -16.53 1.93 0.49
C LEU A 118 -16.34 2.84 -0.72
N ARG A 119 -17.41 3.51 -1.10
CA ARG A 119 -17.39 4.60 -2.08
C ARG A 119 -17.61 5.91 -1.35
N ARG A 120 -16.66 6.81 -1.51
CA ARG A 120 -16.68 8.13 -0.89
C ARG A 120 -16.05 9.16 -1.81
N ALA A 121 -16.65 10.31 -1.92
CA ALA A 121 -16.11 11.44 -2.65
C ALA A 121 -16.41 12.70 -1.84
N THR A 122 -15.43 13.14 -1.05
CA THR A 122 -15.47 14.36 -0.27
C THR A 122 -14.25 15.21 -0.64
N GLU A 123 -14.16 16.42 -0.12
CA GLU A 123 -12.96 17.27 -0.30
C GLU A 123 -11.72 16.63 0.33
N GLU A 124 -11.90 15.84 1.40
CA GLU A 124 -10.79 15.24 2.15
C GLU A 124 -10.35 13.90 1.56
N ILE A 125 -11.29 13.09 1.02
CA ILE A 125 -10.98 11.73 0.58
C ILE A 125 -11.89 11.26 -0.56
N THR A 126 -11.28 10.60 -1.55
CA THR A 126 -11.98 9.85 -2.59
C THR A 126 -11.61 8.38 -2.51
N LEU A 127 -12.61 7.51 -2.33
CA LEU A 127 -12.46 6.06 -2.26
C LEU A 127 -13.42 5.38 -3.25
N PRO A 128 -12.97 4.34 -3.96
CA PRO A 128 -11.57 3.91 -4.08
C PRO A 128 -10.68 5.04 -4.61
N HIS A 129 -9.37 4.95 -4.38
CA HIS A 129 -8.43 5.95 -4.89
C HIS A 129 -8.63 6.17 -6.40
N PRO A 130 -8.85 7.41 -6.87
CA PRO A 130 -9.40 7.68 -8.21
C PRO A 130 -8.50 7.23 -9.37
N ARG A 131 -7.20 7.04 -9.11
CA ARG A 131 -6.23 6.61 -10.13
C ARG A 131 -5.70 5.20 -9.93
N ALA A 132 -6.13 4.47 -8.88
CA ALA A 132 -5.58 3.13 -8.58
C ALA A 132 -5.78 2.15 -9.73
N TRP A 133 -6.94 2.19 -10.40
CA TRP A 133 -7.33 1.29 -11.48
C TRP A 133 -6.44 1.36 -12.74
N GLN A 134 -5.63 2.38 -12.88
CA GLN A 134 -4.74 2.60 -14.03
C GLN A 134 -3.26 2.55 -13.68
N ARG A 135 -2.90 2.34 -12.40
CA ARG A 135 -1.52 2.35 -11.92
C ARG A 135 -0.98 0.94 -11.77
N ALA A 136 -0.17 0.50 -12.73
CA ALA A 136 0.43 -0.84 -12.69
C ALA A 136 1.27 -1.08 -11.44
N PHE A 137 1.95 -0.04 -10.92
CA PHE A 137 2.76 -0.09 -9.70
C PHE A 137 1.95 -0.26 -8.39
N VAL A 138 0.63 -0.06 -8.43
CA VAL A 138 -0.31 -0.40 -7.34
C VAL A 138 -0.89 -1.79 -7.57
N LEU A 139 -1.35 -2.07 -8.80
CA LEU A 139 -2.10 -3.28 -9.12
C LEU A 139 -1.22 -4.54 -9.11
N ALA A 140 0.03 -4.43 -9.55
CA ALA A 140 0.95 -5.56 -9.59
C ALA A 140 1.30 -6.08 -8.18
N PRO A 141 1.77 -5.26 -7.22
CA PRO A 141 2.01 -5.71 -5.86
C PRO A 141 0.72 -6.09 -5.13
N TRP A 142 -0.43 -5.43 -5.38
CA TRP A 142 -1.69 -5.85 -4.78
C TRP A 142 -2.07 -7.27 -5.18
N ARG A 143 -1.96 -7.60 -6.49
CA ARG A 143 -2.24 -8.95 -6.99
C ARG A 143 -1.33 -10.03 -6.36
N GLN A 144 -0.09 -9.70 -5.96
CA GLN A 144 0.80 -10.67 -5.29
C GLN A 144 0.22 -11.17 -3.96
N VAL A 145 -0.38 -10.27 -3.17
CA VAL A 145 -0.88 -10.58 -1.82
C VAL A 145 -2.37 -10.93 -1.79
N GLN A 146 -3.10 -10.59 -2.86
CA GLN A 146 -4.51 -10.89 -3.00
C GLN A 146 -4.86 -11.16 -4.48
N PRO A 147 -4.58 -12.40 -4.98
CA PRO A 147 -4.75 -12.74 -6.40
C PRO A 147 -6.17 -12.53 -6.94
N ASP A 148 -7.18 -12.73 -6.10
CA ASP A 148 -8.60 -12.58 -6.45
C ASP A 148 -9.19 -11.21 -6.08
N ALA A 149 -8.34 -10.21 -5.81
CA ALA A 149 -8.77 -8.88 -5.45
C ALA A 149 -9.67 -8.26 -6.54
N VAL A 150 -10.67 -7.53 -6.08
CA VAL A 150 -11.54 -6.70 -6.91
C VAL A 150 -11.49 -5.26 -6.42
N LEU A 151 -11.46 -4.32 -7.36
CA LEU A 151 -11.53 -2.89 -7.06
C LEU A 151 -12.90 -2.35 -7.52
N PRO A 152 -13.68 -1.72 -6.64
CA PRO A 152 -14.91 -1.06 -7.04
C PRO A 152 -14.61 0.04 -8.06
N LYS A 153 -15.43 0.13 -9.11
CA LYS A 153 -15.32 1.23 -10.08
C LYS A 153 -15.84 2.52 -9.48
N ALA A 154 -15.13 3.61 -9.71
CA ALA A 154 -15.50 4.93 -9.18
C ALA A 154 -16.88 5.42 -9.67
N ASP A 155 -17.27 5.04 -10.89
CA ASP A 155 -18.57 5.39 -11.51
C ASP A 155 -19.78 4.63 -10.94
N GLY A 156 -19.54 3.70 -10.04
CA GLY A 156 -20.63 2.92 -9.44
C GLY A 156 -21.11 1.73 -10.27
N THR A 157 -20.56 1.46 -11.45
CA THR A 157 -21.02 0.42 -12.39
C THR A 157 -20.56 -1.00 -12.03
N GLY A 158 -20.11 -1.25 -10.80
CA GLY A 158 -19.66 -2.56 -10.34
C GLY A 158 -18.20 -2.55 -9.87
N SER A 159 -17.52 -3.68 -10.04
CA SER A 159 -16.13 -3.87 -9.68
C SER A 159 -15.37 -4.53 -10.84
N ALA A 160 -14.06 -4.37 -10.86
CA ALA A 160 -13.18 -5.05 -11.80
C ALA A 160 -12.13 -5.86 -11.04
N ARG A 161 -11.72 -7.00 -11.59
CA ARG A 161 -10.61 -7.78 -11.00
C ARG A 161 -9.32 -6.99 -11.14
N VAL A 162 -8.52 -6.98 -10.08
CA VAL A 162 -7.20 -6.31 -10.09
C VAL A 162 -6.30 -6.90 -11.19
N ALA A 163 -6.41 -8.21 -11.46
CA ALA A 163 -5.68 -8.85 -12.55
C ALA A 163 -6.02 -8.28 -13.94
N ASP A 164 -7.31 -8.03 -14.21
CA ASP A 164 -7.76 -7.49 -15.50
C ASP A 164 -7.37 -6.01 -15.64
N LEU A 165 -7.47 -5.25 -14.54
CA LEU A 165 -7.02 -3.87 -14.48
C LEU A 165 -5.51 -3.75 -14.72
N LEU A 166 -4.71 -4.66 -14.16
CA LEU A 166 -3.27 -4.70 -14.36
C LEU A 166 -2.91 -4.93 -15.83
N LEU A 167 -3.54 -5.91 -16.48
CA LEU A 167 -3.33 -6.18 -17.91
C LEU A 167 -3.69 -4.94 -18.75
N ALA A 168 -4.81 -4.28 -18.44
CA ALA A 168 -5.22 -3.07 -19.13
C ALA A 168 -4.27 -1.89 -18.87
N ALA A 169 -3.73 -1.74 -17.66
CA ALA A 169 -2.76 -0.70 -17.33
C ALA A 169 -1.44 -0.91 -18.09
N GLN A 170 -0.91 -2.12 -18.09
CA GLN A 170 0.31 -2.49 -18.82
C GLN A 170 0.16 -2.32 -20.34
N GLY A 171 -1.04 -2.58 -20.89
CA GLY A 171 -1.32 -2.36 -22.31
C GLY A 171 -1.40 -0.88 -22.72
N ARG A 172 -1.77 0.02 -21.79
CA ARG A 172 -1.84 1.47 -22.04
C ARG A 172 -0.48 2.16 -21.97
N ALA A 173 0.38 1.73 -21.06
CA ALA A 173 1.67 2.34 -20.79
C ALA A 173 2.74 1.23 -20.63
N PRO A 174 3.13 0.58 -21.74
CA PRO A 174 4.10 -0.51 -21.70
C PRO A 174 5.50 -0.05 -21.25
N GLU A 175 5.79 1.23 -21.34
CA GLU A 175 7.02 1.86 -20.84
C GLU A 175 7.05 1.93 -19.30
N GLU A 176 5.90 1.91 -18.65
CA GLU A 176 5.78 1.84 -17.18
C GLU A 176 6.06 0.41 -16.67
N ARG A 177 7.26 -0.09 -16.92
CA ARG A 177 7.62 -1.45 -16.53
C ARG A 177 7.60 -1.60 -15.01
N VAL A 178 6.94 -2.65 -14.55
CA VAL A 178 6.95 -3.07 -13.16
C VAL A 178 7.84 -4.30 -13.03
N THR A 179 8.98 -4.17 -12.37
CA THR A 179 9.95 -5.25 -12.19
C THR A 179 10.06 -5.63 -10.72
N PRO A 180 10.23 -6.92 -10.37
CA PRO A 180 10.51 -7.31 -9.00
C PRO A 180 11.82 -6.68 -8.51
N PHE A 181 11.82 -6.14 -7.30
CA PHE A 181 13.02 -5.68 -6.61
C PHE A 181 13.43 -6.73 -5.57
N PRO A 182 14.69 -7.21 -5.59
CA PRO A 182 15.15 -8.22 -4.63
C PRO A 182 15.27 -7.60 -3.24
N ALA A 183 14.41 -8.01 -2.33
CA ALA A 183 14.39 -7.55 -0.95
C ALA A 183 13.81 -8.65 -0.06
N GLU A 184 14.17 -8.62 1.22
CA GLU A 184 13.52 -9.43 2.24
C GLU A 184 12.05 -9.02 2.41
N PRO A 185 11.16 -9.90 2.89
CA PRO A 185 9.75 -9.58 3.12
C PRO A 185 9.59 -8.31 3.96
N LEU A 186 8.70 -7.41 3.54
CA LEU A 186 8.37 -6.17 4.27
C LEU A 186 7.59 -6.45 5.57
N PHE A 187 6.89 -7.57 5.62
CA PHE A 187 6.08 -7.98 6.75
C PHE A 187 6.11 -9.50 6.88
N THR A 188 6.35 -9.98 8.09
CA THR A 188 6.16 -11.38 8.48
C THR A 188 5.15 -11.38 9.61
N ALA A 189 4.01 -12.06 9.41
CA ALA A 189 3.04 -12.22 10.48
C ALA A 189 3.74 -12.88 11.68
N SER A 190 3.77 -12.19 12.82
CA SER A 190 4.22 -12.79 14.06
C SER A 190 3.31 -13.98 14.34
N GLY A 191 3.85 -15.19 14.29
CA GLY A 191 3.09 -16.41 14.57
C GLY A 191 2.41 -16.26 15.92
N THR A 192 1.09 -16.39 15.95
CA THR A 192 0.36 -16.67 17.18
C THR A 192 1.04 -17.87 17.80
N GLY A 193 1.65 -17.67 18.98
CA GLY A 193 2.41 -18.66 19.70
C GLY A 193 1.67 -19.99 19.74
N GLY A 194 2.22 -20.97 19.01
CA GLY A 194 1.80 -22.34 19.15
C GLY A 194 2.01 -22.74 20.61
N VAL A 195 0.92 -22.98 21.31
CA VAL A 195 0.96 -23.71 22.59
C VAL A 195 1.59 -25.06 22.25
N SER A 196 2.85 -25.20 22.61
CA SER A 196 3.53 -26.50 22.64
C SER A 196 2.74 -27.38 23.60
N ALA A 197 1.96 -28.31 23.06
CA ALA A 197 1.45 -29.43 23.82
C ALA A 197 2.65 -30.33 24.09
N ASP A 198 3.13 -30.29 25.33
CA ASP A 198 4.13 -31.19 25.85
C ASP A 198 3.50 -32.60 25.99
N PRO A 199 4.00 -33.61 25.26
CA PRO A 199 3.55 -34.98 25.45
C PRO A 199 4.44 -35.62 26.51
N ALA A 200 4.22 -35.32 27.78
CA ALA A 200 4.93 -35.98 28.83
C ALA A 200 3.95 -36.69 29.80
N THR A 201 4.14 -37.99 29.83
CA THR A 201 3.98 -38.87 30.97
C THR A 201 2.64 -39.55 31.16
N VAL A 202 2.54 -40.73 30.53
CA VAL A 202 1.77 -41.84 31.11
C VAL A 202 2.80 -42.86 31.61
N SER A 203 2.85 -43.04 32.89
CA SER A 203 3.37 -44.24 33.57
C SER A 203 2.21 -45.00 34.14
#